data_65624343ca8e7f20b61b053c5551b541
#
_entry.id   65624343ca8e7f20b61b053c5551b541
#
_cell.length_a   1.000
_cell.length_b   1.000
_cell.length_c   1.000
_cell.angle_alpha   90.00
_cell.angle_beta   90.00
_cell.angle_gamma   90.00
#
_symmetry.space_group_name_H-M   'P 1'
#
loop_
_entity.id
_entity.type
_entity.pdbx_description
1 polymer ?
#
loop_
_entity_poly.entity_id
_entity_poly.type
_entity_poly.pdbx_seq_one_letter_code
_entity_poly.pdbx_strand_id
1 'polypeptide(L)'
;TREEVQAENIRKMFMAMNRDVRVIIIKLADRLHNMRTAKFWPPYKQREKSLETLEIYAPIAHRLGIRAIKEELEDLAIFYLDPIAYKEIEQNLRLKQVEGERFLADIKAQIRAKLEPIMKNVQITSRVKSVHGIFRKVYIKGKDFEQIFDIYAVRIIVDSMIDCYNALGIVHDMFTPLPGRFKDYISTPKPNMYQSLHTTVLGPGGIPFEIQIRTWDMHRTAEYGIAAHWKYKLGKGGKDSIDNRLEWIHKMLETGEASTNAEDLVRNIK
;
A
#
# COMPACT_ATOMS: atom_id res chain seq x y z
N THR A 1 34.44 -2.65 -2.60
CA THR A 1 33.68 -2.02 -3.70
C THR A 1 32.54 -1.18 -3.14
N ARG A 2 31.91 -0.31 -3.97
CA ARG A 2 30.73 0.51 -3.58
C ARG A 2 29.54 -0.38 -3.23
N GLU A 3 29.40 -1.50 -3.92
CA GLU A 3 28.35 -2.51 -3.68
C GLU A 3 28.52 -3.20 -2.33
N GLU A 4 29.73 -3.54 -1.94
CA GLU A 4 30.04 -4.12 -0.62
C GLU A 4 29.70 -3.14 0.52
N VAL A 5 30.00 -1.85 0.35
CA VAL A 5 29.63 -0.82 1.34
C VAL A 5 28.11 -0.68 1.44
N GLN A 6 27.40 -0.77 0.32
CA GLN A 6 25.95 -0.73 0.32
C GLN A 6 25.33 -1.97 0.99
N ALA A 7 25.86 -3.17 0.70
CA ALA A 7 25.45 -4.41 1.36
C ALA A 7 25.64 -4.35 2.86
N GLU A 8 26.82 -3.88 3.30
CA GLU A 8 27.12 -3.76 4.72
C GLU A 8 26.21 -2.72 5.43
N ASN A 9 25.88 -1.62 4.78
CA ASN A 9 24.93 -0.63 5.31
C ASN A 9 23.52 -1.21 5.47
N ILE A 10 23.06 -1.99 4.48
CA ILE A 10 21.77 -2.69 4.53
C ILE A 10 21.78 -3.71 5.67
N ARG A 11 22.85 -4.50 5.79
CA ARG A 11 23.01 -5.49 6.88
C ARG A 11 22.97 -4.83 8.25
N LYS A 12 23.73 -3.75 8.45
CA LYS A 12 23.71 -2.97 9.71
C LYS A 12 22.33 -2.42 10.03
N MET A 13 21.61 -1.97 9.02
CA MET A 13 20.23 -1.49 9.18
C MET A 13 19.32 -2.63 9.67
N PHE A 14 19.41 -3.82 9.11
CA PHE A 14 18.60 -4.98 9.54
C PHE A 14 18.99 -5.45 10.94
N MET A 15 20.27 -5.47 11.28
CA MET A 15 20.73 -5.79 12.64
C MET A 15 20.20 -4.79 13.68
N ALA A 16 20.16 -3.50 13.33
CA ALA A 16 19.59 -2.47 14.18
C ALA A 16 18.05 -2.61 14.31
N MET A 17 17.35 -2.96 13.22
CA MET A 17 15.91 -3.24 13.23
C MET A 17 15.56 -4.42 14.12
N ASN A 18 16.38 -5.47 14.13
CA ASN A 18 16.19 -6.64 14.99
C ASN A 18 16.24 -6.29 16.48
N ARG A 19 17.06 -5.29 16.84
CA ARG A 19 17.14 -4.77 18.22
C ARG A 19 15.99 -3.82 18.55
N ASP A 20 15.64 -2.94 17.61
CA ASP A 20 14.58 -1.95 17.79
C ASP A 20 13.98 -1.54 16.44
N VAL A 21 12.75 -1.96 16.20
CA VAL A 21 12.02 -1.67 14.95
C VAL A 21 11.78 -0.16 14.73
N ARG A 22 11.89 0.69 15.77
CA ARG A 22 11.77 2.14 15.63
C ARG A 22 12.86 2.74 14.73
N VAL A 23 14.02 2.10 14.68
CA VAL A 23 15.12 2.51 13.80
C VAL A 23 14.68 2.55 12.34
N ILE A 24 13.91 1.56 11.86
CA ILE A 24 13.48 1.56 10.47
C ILE A 24 12.43 2.63 10.18
N ILE A 25 11.58 2.94 11.14
CA ILE A 25 10.58 4.01 10.95
C ILE A 25 11.27 5.36 10.78
N ILE A 26 12.31 5.61 11.58
CA ILE A 26 13.15 6.81 11.44
C ILE A 26 13.84 6.81 10.07
N LYS A 27 14.38 5.66 9.63
CA LYS A 27 15.02 5.53 8.31
C LYS A 27 14.05 5.72 7.15
N LEU A 28 12.81 5.22 7.27
CA LEU A 28 11.77 5.45 6.28
C LEU A 28 11.36 6.93 6.22
N ALA A 29 11.24 7.59 7.36
CA ALA A 29 10.94 9.03 7.43
C ALA A 29 12.06 9.88 6.83
N ASP A 30 13.34 9.56 7.15
CA ASP A 30 14.52 10.20 6.57
C ASP A 30 14.55 10.00 5.04
N ARG A 31 14.36 8.76 4.57
CA ARG A 31 14.28 8.48 3.13
C ARG A 31 13.17 9.26 2.44
N LEU A 32 12.00 9.31 3.04
CA LEU A 32 10.86 10.05 2.49
C LEU A 32 11.16 11.55 2.40
N HIS A 33 11.73 12.14 3.46
CA HIS A 33 12.16 13.54 3.44
C HIS A 33 13.20 13.79 2.32
N ASN A 34 14.18 12.93 2.21
CA ASN A 34 15.22 13.00 1.20
C ASN A 34 14.64 12.91 -0.21
N MET A 35 13.69 12.01 -0.46
CA MET A 35 13.03 11.88 -1.77
C MET A 35 12.16 13.10 -2.12
N ARG A 36 11.46 13.69 -1.16
CA ARG A 36 10.68 14.94 -1.33
C ARG A 36 11.56 16.12 -1.72
N THR A 37 12.82 16.14 -1.29
CA THR A 37 13.79 17.20 -1.55
C THR A 37 14.79 16.85 -2.66
N ALA A 38 14.64 15.70 -3.32
CA ALA A 38 15.58 15.18 -4.32
C ALA A 38 15.74 16.09 -5.55
N LYS A 39 14.82 17.02 -5.80
CA LYS A 39 14.94 18.02 -6.89
C LYS A 39 16.23 18.86 -6.81
N PHE A 40 16.84 18.97 -5.64
CA PHE A 40 18.10 19.71 -5.45
C PHE A 40 19.34 18.85 -5.66
N TRP A 41 19.20 17.56 -5.94
CA TRP A 41 20.32 16.66 -6.22
C TRP A 41 20.69 16.66 -7.71
N PRO A 42 21.94 16.35 -8.03
CA PRO A 42 22.33 16.12 -9.41
C PRO A 42 21.62 14.88 -9.97
N PRO A 43 21.36 14.82 -11.30
CA PRO A 43 20.56 13.75 -11.93
C PRO A 43 21.03 12.33 -11.62
N TYR A 44 22.33 12.10 -11.58
CA TYR A 44 22.89 10.78 -11.26
C TYR A 44 22.50 10.30 -9.84
N LYS A 45 22.49 11.24 -8.88
CA LYS A 45 22.12 10.95 -7.47
C LYS A 45 20.61 10.77 -7.33
N GLN A 46 19.81 11.56 -8.07
CA GLN A 46 18.36 11.35 -8.13
C GLN A 46 18.04 9.92 -8.58
N ARG A 47 18.66 9.48 -9.70
CA ARG A 47 18.46 8.13 -10.24
C ARG A 47 18.92 7.04 -9.26
N GLU A 48 20.14 7.15 -8.73
CA GLU A 48 20.70 6.19 -7.78
C GLU A 48 19.80 6.02 -6.54
N LYS A 49 19.42 7.14 -5.90
CA LYS A 49 18.61 7.10 -4.68
C LYS A 49 17.16 6.69 -4.93
N SER A 50 16.63 6.96 -6.11
CA SER A 50 15.31 6.47 -6.51
C SER A 50 15.30 4.96 -6.72
N LEU A 51 16.34 4.40 -7.34
CA LEU A 51 16.49 2.95 -7.49
C LEU A 51 16.61 2.25 -6.13
N GLU A 52 17.50 2.73 -5.26
CA GLU A 52 17.64 2.26 -3.88
C GLU A 52 16.31 2.33 -3.12
N THR A 53 15.53 3.37 -3.34
CA THR A 53 14.21 3.55 -2.71
C THR A 53 13.22 2.48 -3.17
N LEU A 54 13.14 2.18 -4.46
CA LEU A 54 12.25 1.13 -4.99
C LEU A 54 12.69 -0.28 -4.61
N GLU A 55 13.99 -0.52 -4.52
CA GLU A 55 14.52 -1.86 -4.28
C GLU A 55 14.58 -2.24 -2.81
N ILE A 56 14.74 -1.26 -1.91
CA ILE A 56 14.98 -1.52 -0.49
C ILE A 56 13.87 -0.91 0.38
N TYR A 57 13.70 0.41 0.35
CA TYR A 57 12.84 1.11 1.31
C TYR A 57 11.34 0.88 1.07
N ALA A 58 10.89 0.90 -0.17
CA ALA A 58 9.48 0.64 -0.50
C ALA A 58 9.05 -0.81 -0.17
N PRO A 59 9.84 -1.86 -0.48
CA PRO A 59 9.57 -3.22 -0.01
C PRO A 59 9.55 -3.36 1.51
N ILE A 60 10.47 -2.72 2.23
CA ILE A 60 10.47 -2.71 3.70
C ILE A 60 9.19 -2.07 4.24
N ALA A 61 8.83 -0.88 3.73
CA ALA A 61 7.59 -0.20 4.11
C ALA A 61 6.35 -1.08 3.82
N HIS A 62 6.38 -1.84 2.71
CA HIS A 62 5.33 -2.80 2.36
C HIS A 62 5.22 -3.94 3.37
N ARG A 63 6.34 -4.56 3.75
CA ARG A 63 6.37 -5.66 4.73
C ARG A 63 5.93 -5.21 6.11
N LEU A 64 6.28 -3.98 6.50
CA LEU A 64 5.82 -3.37 7.75
C LEU A 64 4.36 -2.86 7.68
N GLY A 65 3.72 -2.94 6.51
CA GLY A 65 2.34 -2.50 6.31
C GLY A 65 2.16 -0.98 6.29
N ILE A 66 3.24 -0.18 6.24
CA ILE A 66 3.18 1.29 6.26
C ILE A 66 2.91 1.79 4.84
N ARG A 67 1.64 1.68 4.44
CA ARG A 67 1.22 1.90 3.07
C ARG A 67 1.43 3.32 2.57
N ALA A 68 1.09 4.32 3.38
CA ALA A 68 1.19 5.73 2.99
C ALA A 68 2.64 6.08 2.59
N ILE A 69 3.62 5.69 3.42
CA ILE A 69 5.04 5.91 3.11
C ILE A 69 5.47 5.11 1.87
N LYS A 70 5.05 3.85 1.78
CA LYS A 70 5.37 3.01 0.62
C LYS A 70 4.92 3.65 -0.70
N GLU A 71 3.64 4.04 -0.79
CA GLU A 71 3.07 4.59 -2.02
C GLU A 71 3.74 5.92 -2.40
N GLU A 72 4.00 6.80 -1.45
CA GLU A 72 4.69 8.06 -1.71
C GLU A 72 6.16 7.85 -2.13
N LEU A 73 6.89 6.94 -1.48
CA LEU A 73 8.25 6.58 -1.88
C LEU A 73 8.31 6.02 -3.31
N GLU A 74 7.38 5.15 -3.66
CA GLU A 74 7.27 4.55 -4.99
C GLU A 74 6.96 5.63 -6.05
N ASP A 75 6.01 6.54 -5.79
CA ASP A 75 5.62 7.60 -6.72
C ASP A 75 6.76 8.62 -6.91
N LEU A 76 7.43 9.02 -5.83
CA LEU A 76 8.61 9.90 -5.92
C LEU A 76 9.76 9.24 -6.66
N ALA A 77 9.98 7.95 -6.47
CA ALA A 77 11.07 7.24 -7.14
C ALA A 77 10.82 7.11 -8.65
N ILE A 78 9.61 6.75 -9.08
CA ILE A 78 9.29 6.62 -10.50
C ILE A 78 9.32 7.97 -11.22
N PHE A 79 9.00 9.06 -10.53
CA PHE A 79 9.10 10.41 -11.08
C PHE A 79 10.52 10.74 -11.59
N TYR A 80 11.57 10.26 -10.89
CA TYR A 80 12.96 10.47 -11.29
C TYR A 80 13.52 9.36 -12.19
N LEU A 81 12.99 8.13 -12.08
CA LEU A 81 13.48 6.99 -12.88
C LEU A 81 12.90 6.97 -14.28
N ASP A 82 11.61 7.26 -14.41
CA ASP A 82 10.89 7.30 -15.68
C ASP A 82 9.90 8.48 -15.71
N PRO A 83 10.41 9.70 -15.89
CA PRO A 83 9.60 10.92 -15.92
C PRO A 83 8.62 10.95 -17.10
N ILE A 84 8.88 10.22 -18.18
CA ILE A 84 7.99 10.14 -19.35
C ILE A 84 6.75 9.36 -18.98
N ALA A 85 6.91 8.14 -18.52
CA ALA A 85 5.80 7.29 -18.09
C ALA A 85 5.04 7.91 -16.91
N TYR A 86 5.73 8.56 -15.98
CA TYR A 86 5.08 9.27 -14.86
C TYR A 86 4.12 10.35 -15.37
N LYS A 87 4.59 11.23 -16.28
CA LYS A 87 3.79 12.31 -16.85
C LYS A 87 2.62 11.80 -17.68
N GLU A 88 2.82 10.73 -18.46
CA GLU A 88 1.75 10.10 -19.23
C GLU A 88 0.62 9.60 -18.34
N ILE A 89 0.96 8.87 -17.26
CA ILE A 89 -0.01 8.40 -16.29
C ILE A 89 -0.71 9.56 -15.58
N GLU A 90 0.05 10.60 -15.17
CA GLU A 90 -0.51 11.78 -14.53
C GLU A 90 -1.50 12.51 -15.45
N GLN A 91 -1.18 12.68 -16.73
CA GLN A 91 -2.06 13.27 -17.72
C GLN A 91 -3.34 12.47 -17.92
N ASN A 92 -3.23 11.14 -18.05
CA ASN A 92 -4.40 10.25 -18.18
C ASN A 92 -5.30 10.31 -16.93
N LEU A 93 -4.71 10.40 -15.73
CA LEU A 93 -5.47 10.57 -14.50
C LEU A 93 -6.18 11.92 -14.46
N ARG A 94 -5.52 13.02 -14.88
CA ARG A 94 -6.10 14.36 -14.92
C ARG A 94 -7.25 14.46 -15.92
N LEU A 95 -7.12 13.85 -17.10
CA LEU A 95 -8.18 13.85 -18.13
C LEU A 95 -9.47 13.19 -17.63
N LYS A 96 -9.33 12.14 -16.80
CA LYS A 96 -10.46 11.40 -16.22
C LYS A 96 -10.89 11.92 -14.84
N GLN A 97 -10.21 12.92 -14.29
CA GLN A 97 -10.40 13.35 -12.90
C GLN A 97 -11.82 13.86 -12.64
N VAL A 98 -12.32 14.78 -13.44
CA VAL A 98 -13.62 15.42 -13.22
C VAL A 98 -14.77 14.41 -13.32
N GLU A 99 -14.73 13.55 -14.35
CA GLU A 99 -15.73 12.49 -14.52
C GLU A 99 -15.62 11.44 -13.41
N GLY A 100 -14.41 11.05 -13.06
CA GLY A 100 -14.14 10.10 -11.97
C GLY A 100 -14.57 10.62 -10.60
N GLU A 101 -14.36 11.91 -10.30
CA GLU A 101 -14.80 12.52 -9.04
C GLU A 101 -16.32 12.59 -8.94
N ARG A 102 -17.02 12.97 -10.02
CA ARG A 102 -18.49 12.95 -10.07
C ARG A 102 -19.03 11.54 -9.90
N PHE A 103 -18.52 10.59 -10.67
CA PHE A 103 -18.87 9.17 -10.57
C PHE A 103 -18.71 8.65 -9.13
N LEU A 104 -17.55 8.89 -8.49
CA LEU A 104 -17.30 8.47 -7.12
C LEU A 104 -18.19 9.19 -6.10
N ALA A 105 -18.54 10.45 -6.33
CA ALA A 105 -19.46 11.19 -5.47
C ALA A 105 -20.86 10.57 -5.49
N ASP A 106 -21.37 10.25 -6.69
CA ASP A 106 -22.67 9.61 -6.87
C ASP A 106 -22.72 8.22 -6.26
N ILE A 107 -21.70 7.39 -6.51
CA ILE A 107 -21.58 6.05 -5.91
C ILE A 107 -21.54 6.13 -4.37
N LYS A 108 -20.74 7.05 -3.81
CA LYS A 108 -20.68 7.23 -2.35
C LYS A 108 -22.03 7.65 -1.76
N ALA A 109 -22.76 8.53 -2.44
CA ALA A 109 -24.08 8.98 -1.98
C ALA A 109 -25.08 7.80 -1.99
N GLN A 110 -25.10 6.99 -3.06
CA GLN A 110 -25.97 5.82 -3.15
C GLN A 110 -25.67 4.79 -2.06
N ILE A 111 -24.38 4.45 -1.86
CA ILE A 111 -23.98 3.49 -0.82
C ILE A 111 -24.31 4.05 0.57
N ARG A 112 -24.08 5.33 0.81
CA ARG A 112 -24.39 6.00 2.08
C ARG A 112 -25.87 5.89 2.40
N ALA A 113 -26.74 6.20 1.45
CA ALA A 113 -28.18 6.15 1.64
C ALA A 113 -28.69 4.74 2.04
N LYS A 114 -27.99 3.68 1.64
CA LYS A 114 -28.34 2.30 2.00
C LYS A 114 -27.73 1.84 3.32
N LEU A 115 -26.50 2.27 3.65
CA LEU A 115 -25.78 1.77 4.82
C LEU A 115 -26.05 2.56 6.10
N GLU A 116 -26.19 3.91 6.04
CA GLU A 116 -26.39 4.75 7.24
C GLU A 116 -27.65 4.40 8.05
N PRO A 117 -28.78 3.98 7.45
CA PRO A 117 -29.95 3.58 8.24
C PRO A 117 -29.76 2.32 9.08
N ILE A 118 -28.81 1.45 8.72
CA ILE A 118 -28.61 0.13 9.33
C ILE A 118 -27.26 -0.03 10.06
N MET A 119 -26.32 0.89 9.84
CA MET A 119 -24.99 0.86 10.44
C MET A 119 -24.70 2.19 11.11
N LYS A 120 -24.35 2.16 12.42
CA LYS A 120 -24.21 3.39 13.23
C LYS A 120 -23.01 4.27 12.84
N ASN A 121 -21.85 3.68 12.56
CA ASN A 121 -20.59 4.40 12.34
C ASN A 121 -19.97 3.97 10.99
N VAL A 122 -20.65 4.24 9.90
CA VAL A 122 -20.11 3.95 8.57
C VAL A 122 -19.39 5.17 8.00
N GLN A 123 -18.14 4.99 7.58
CA GLN A 123 -17.41 6.00 6.81
C GLN A 123 -17.16 5.51 5.39
N ILE A 124 -17.55 6.34 4.42
CA ILE A 124 -17.39 6.05 3.00
C ILE A 124 -16.47 7.09 2.39
N THR A 125 -15.32 6.64 1.90
CA THR A 125 -14.30 7.47 1.28
C THR A 125 -13.98 6.96 -0.12
N SER A 126 -13.43 7.83 -0.97
CA SER A 126 -12.89 7.44 -2.26
C SER A 126 -11.37 7.42 -2.22
N ARG A 127 -10.78 6.64 -3.11
CA ARG A 127 -9.34 6.53 -3.27
C ARG A 127 -9.00 6.45 -4.75
N VAL A 128 -7.96 7.18 -5.14
CA VAL A 128 -7.30 7.03 -6.45
C VAL A 128 -6.03 6.21 -6.26
N LYS A 129 -5.73 5.34 -7.20
CA LYS A 129 -4.53 4.51 -7.19
C LYS A 129 -3.28 5.36 -7.42
N SER A 130 -2.16 5.03 -6.75
CA SER A 130 -0.88 5.68 -6.91
C SER A 130 -0.35 5.57 -8.35
N VAL A 131 0.45 6.53 -8.78
CA VAL A 131 1.05 6.55 -10.13
C VAL A 131 1.90 5.31 -10.36
N HIS A 132 2.76 4.93 -9.41
CA HIS A 132 3.54 3.70 -9.49
C HIS A 132 2.67 2.45 -9.52
N GLY A 133 1.54 2.44 -8.79
CA GLY A 133 0.58 1.34 -8.84
C GLY A 133 -0.05 1.14 -10.23
N ILE A 134 -0.27 2.23 -10.98
CA ILE A 134 -0.71 2.21 -12.37
C ILE A 134 0.45 1.83 -13.29
N PHE A 135 1.62 2.44 -13.11
CA PHE A 135 2.84 2.13 -13.86
C PHE A 135 3.13 0.63 -13.90
N ARG A 136 3.07 -0.04 -12.75
CA ARG A 136 3.25 -1.50 -12.69
C ARG A 136 2.24 -2.28 -13.53
N LYS A 137 1.01 -1.78 -13.66
CA LYS A 137 -0.02 -2.46 -14.46
C LYS A 137 0.16 -2.22 -15.95
N VAL A 138 0.48 -1.00 -16.35
CA VAL A 138 0.66 -0.62 -17.75
C VAL A 138 1.99 -1.16 -18.28
N TYR A 139 3.10 -0.72 -17.69
CA TYR A 139 4.42 -0.95 -18.26
C TYR A 139 5.07 -2.29 -17.87
N ILE A 140 4.74 -2.82 -16.68
CA ILE A 140 5.31 -4.12 -16.25
C ILE A 140 4.40 -5.29 -16.60
N LYS A 141 3.05 -5.11 -16.49
CA LYS A 141 2.09 -6.19 -16.76
C LYS A 141 1.41 -6.08 -18.13
N GLY A 142 1.76 -5.07 -18.94
CA GLY A 142 1.24 -4.89 -20.30
C GLY A 142 -0.27 -4.67 -20.38
N LYS A 143 -0.89 -4.07 -19.38
CA LYS A 143 -2.33 -3.77 -19.41
C LYS A 143 -2.57 -2.40 -20.02
N ASP A 144 -3.60 -2.28 -20.85
CA ASP A 144 -4.09 -0.99 -21.27
C ASP A 144 -4.64 -0.19 -20.07
N PHE A 145 -4.49 1.12 -20.11
CA PHE A 145 -4.98 2.00 -19.05
C PHE A 145 -6.49 1.80 -18.79
N GLU A 146 -7.27 1.55 -19.84
CA GLU A 146 -8.71 1.28 -19.79
C GLU A 146 -9.05 -0.04 -19.07
N GLN A 147 -8.14 -1.00 -19.04
CA GLN A 147 -8.31 -2.29 -18.37
C GLN A 147 -7.99 -2.25 -16.87
N ILE A 148 -7.63 -1.07 -16.35
CA ILE A 148 -7.31 -0.90 -14.93
C ILE A 148 -8.57 -0.48 -14.17
N PHE A 149 -9.38 -1.44 -13.77
CA PHE A 149 -10.68 -1.22 -13.09
C PHE A 149 -10.56 -0.74 -11.64
N ASP A 150 -9.38 -0.69 -11.05
CA ASP A 150 -9.11 -0.25 -9.69
C ASP A 150 -8.35 1.09 -9.61
N ILE A 151 -8.44 1.91 -10.66
CA ILE A 151 -7.94 3.29 -10.63
C ILE A 151 -8.72 4.06 -9.58
N TYR A 152 -10.03 3.93 -9.62
CA TYR A 152 -10.95 4.51 -8.66
C TYR A 152 -11.49 3.42 -7.73
N ALA A 153 -11.44 3.66 -6.45
CA ALA A 153 -11.98 2.74 -5.46
C ALA A 153 -12.81 3.50 -4.42
N VAL A 154 -13.87 2.86 -3.96
CA VAL A 154 -14.63 3.29 -2.79
C VAL A 154 -14.20 2.45 -1.61
N ARG A 155 -13.99 3.10 -0.47
CA ARG A 155 -13.66 2.45 0.79
C ARG A 155 -14.79 2.65 1.78
N ILE A 156 -15.29 1.54 2.32
CA ILE A 156 -16.30 1.49 3.35
C ILE A 156 -15.63 1.03 4.64
N ILE A 157 -15.73 1.83 5.69
CA ILE A 157 -15.18 1.52 7.01
C ILE A 157 -16.35 1.41 7.97
N VAL A 158 -16.40 0.29 8.71
CA VAL A 158 -17.49 -0.07 9.61
C VAL A 158 -16.93 -0.51 10.97
N ASP A 159 -17.81 -0.72 11.96
CA ASP A 159 -17.39 -1.02 13.32
C ASP A 159 -16.98 -2.49 13.52
N SER A 160 -17.70 -3.44 12.93
CA SER A 160 -17.49 -4.85 13.18
C SER A 160 -17.22 -5.67 11.91
N MET A 161 -16.65 -6.85 12.11
CA MET A 161 -16.42 -7.79 11.01
C MET A 161 -17.74 -8.25 10.38
N ILE A 162 -18.80 -8.45 11.18
CA ILE A 162 -20.13 -8.82 10.68
C ILE A 162 -20.67 -7.69 9.78
N ASP A 163 -20.47 -6.43 10.16
CA ASP A 163 -20.88 -5.29 9.33
C ASP A 163 -20.13 -5.25 8.00
N CYS A 164 -18.89 -5.73 7.94
CA CYS A 164 -18.17 -5.84 6.67
C CYS A 164 -18.90 -6.77 5.69
N TYR A 165 -19.36 -7.94 6.14
CA TYR A 165 -20.07 -8.90 5.28
C TYR A 165 -21.50 -8.44 4.97
N ASN A 166 -22.17 -7.79 5.91
CA ASN A 166 -23.48 -7.16 5.67
C ASN A 166 -23.37 -6.06 4.61
N ALA A 167 -22.37 -5.18 4.72
CA ALA A 167 -22.11 -4.15 3.72
C ALA A 167 -21.78 -4.74 2.35
N LEU A 168 -21.04 -5.87 2.29
CA LEU A 168 -20.77 -6.58 1.05
C LEU A 168 -22.07 -7.08 0.38
N GLY A 169 -22.96 -7.69 1.15
CA GLY A 169 -24.26 -8.17 0.65
C GLY A 169 -25.09 -7.05 0.03
N ILE A 170 -25.16 -5.90 0.73
CA ILE A 170 -25.89 -4.71 0.24
C ILE A 170 -25.26 -4.14 -1.02
N VAL A 171 -23.92 -4.05 -1.06
CA VAL A 171 -23.17 -3.58 -2.23
C VAL A 171 -23.42 -4.48 -3.44
N HIS A 172 -23.48 -5.80 -3.25
CA HIS A 172 -23.76 -6.76 -4.32
C HIS A 172 -25.25 -6.76 -4.76
N ASP A 173 -26.17 -6.35 -3.87
CA ASP A 173 -27.57 -6.10 -4.24
C ASP A 173 -27.70 -4.82 -5.10
N MET A 174 -26.89 -3.79 -4.79
CA MET A 174 -26.90 -2.52 -5.51
C MET A 174 -26.17 -2.56 -6.86
N PHE A 175 -25.09 -3.29 -6.95
CA PHE A 175 -24.17 -3.32 -8.10
C PHE A 175 -23.80 -4.74 -8.48
N THR A 176 -23.78 -5.05 -9.75
CA THR A 176 -23.43 -6.39 -10.26
C THR A 176 -21.93 -6.68 -10.06
N PRO A 177 -21.55 -7.68 -9.27
CA PRO A 177 -20.14 -8.03 -9.08
C PRO A 177 -19.54 -8.67 -10.33
N LEU A 178 -18.29 -8.33 -10.65
CA LEU A 178 -17.54 -8.98 -11.71
C LEU A 178 -17.02 -10.35 -11.26
N PRO A 179 -17.28 -11.43 -12.00
CA PRO A 179 -16.84 -12.78 -11.65
C PRO A 179 -15.30 -12.86 -11.46
N GLY A 180 -14.87 -13.59 -10.44
CA GLY A 180 -13.44 -13.78 -10.15
C GLY A 180 -12.70 -12.56 -9.59
N ARG A 181 -13.43 -11.47 -9.28
CA ARG A 181 -12.85 -10.23 -8.75
C ARG A 181 -13.08 -10.00 -7.26
N PHE A 182 -13.75 -10.92 -6.59
CA PHE A 182 -13.90 -10.89 -5.14
C PHE A 182 -12.68 -11.50 -4.44
N LYS A 183 -12.22 -10.86 -3.36
CA LYS A 183 -11.13 -11.35 -2.51
C LYS A 183 -11.45 -11.07 -1.05
N ASP A 184 -11.42 -12.11 -0.24
CA ASP A 184 -11.62 -12.04 1.20
C ASP A 184 -10.25 -12.07 1.91
N TYR A 185 -9.73 -10.89 2.19
CA TYR A 185 -8.54 -10.73 3.02
C TYR A 185 -8.85 -10.55 4.51
N ILE A 186 -10.12 -10.67 4.92
CA ILE A 186 -10.50 -10.74 6.34
C ILE A 186 -10.26 -12.15 6.84
N SER A 187 -10.82 -13.14 6.14
CA SER A 187 -10.65 -14.57 6.48
C SER A 187 -9.24 -15.07 6.20
N THR A 188 -8.58 -14.54 5.16
CA THR A 188 -7.20 -14.92 4.79
C THR A 188 -6.34 -13.65 4.68
N PRO A 189 -5.81 -13.13 5.81
CA PRO A 189 -4.99 -11.93 5.83
C PRO A 189 -3.72 -12.09 4.99
N LYS A 190 -3.25 -10.97 4.42
CA LYS A 190 -1.95 -10.95 3.74
C LYS A 190 -0.80 -11.08 4.75
N PRO A 191 0.40 -11.49 4.32
CA PRO A 191 1.56 -11.62 5.21
C PRO A 191 1.90 -10.34 6.01
N ASN A 192 1.59 -9.17 5.46
CA ASN A 192 1.74 -7.87 6.12
C ASN A 192 0.54 -7.49 7.00
N MET A 193 -0.30 -8.45 7.37
CA MET A 193 -1.50 -8.29 8.22
C MET A 193 -2.60 -7.40 7.61
N TYR A 194 -2.54 -7.12 6.32
CA TYR A 194 -3.60 -6.40 5.63
C TYR A 194 -4.89 -7.23 5.58
N GLN A 195 -5.99 -6.64 6.05
CA GLN A 195 -7.33 -7.23 6.03
C GLN A 195 -8.32 -6.27 5.37
N SER A 196 -9.14 -6.77 4.48
CA SER A 196 -10.26 -6.06 3.82
C SER A 196 -11.00 -7.03 2.92
N LEU A 197 -12.30 -6.85 2.72
CA LEU A 197 -12.98 -7.42 1.57
C LEU A 197 -12.73 -6.53 0.35
N HIS A 198 -12.44 -7.13 -0.78
CA HIS A 198 -12.30 -6.45 -2.06
C HIS A 198 -13.27 -7.04 -3.06
N THR A 199 -14.07 -6.21 -3.67
CA THR A 199 -14.93 -6.61 -4.78
C THR A 199 -14.86 -5.57 -5.90
N THR A 200 -14.90 -6.01 -7.15
CA THR A 200 -15.05 -5.14 -8.31
C THR A 200 -16.44 -5.30 -8.82
N VAL A 201 -17.16 -4.21 -8.96
CA VAL A 201 -18.57 -4.19 -9.38
C VAL A 201 -18.77 -3.25 -10.56
N LEU A 202 -19.89 -3.41 -11.26
CA LEU A 202 -20.31 -2.52 -12.34
C LEU A 202 -21.22 -1.42 -11.77
N GLY A 203 -20.81 -0.18 -11.97
CA GLY A 203 -21.59 0.99 -11.64
C GLY A 203 -22.48 1.47 -12.79
N PRO A 204 -23.09 2.66 -12.64
CA PRO A 204 -23.86 3.30 -13.71
C PRO A 204 -23.06 3.37 -15.01
N GLY A 205 -23.72 3.12 -16.14
CA GLY A 205 -23.06 3.10 -17.45
C GLY A 205 -22.14 1.91 -17.69
N GLY A 206 -22.17 0.86 -16.82
CA GLY A 206 -21.29 -0.31 -16.95
C GLY A 206 -19.82 -0.04 -16.57
N ILE A 207 -19.53 1.07 -15.88
CA ILE A 207 -18.17 1.45 -15.49
C ILE A 207 -17.74 0.60 -14.29
N PRO A 208 -16.68 -0.22 -14.40
CA PRO A 208 -16.20 -1.03 -13.30
C PRO A 208 -15.43 -0.19 -12.28
N PHE A 209 -15.64 -0.46 -10.98
CA PHE A 209 -14.89 0.15 -9.89
C PHE A 209 -14.69 -0.83 -8.72
N GLU A 210 -13.63 -0.62 -7.94
CA GLU A 210 -13.32 -1.46 -6.78
C GLU A 210 -13.99 -0.91 -5.52
N ILE A 211 -14.55 -1.80 -4.69
CA ILE A 211 -15.00 -1.49 -3.34
C ILE A 211 -14.15 -2.27 -2.35
N GLN A 212 -13.63 -1.56 -1.34
CA GLN A 212 -12.87 -2.10 -0.23
C GLN A 212 -13.67 -1.92 1.05
N ILE A 213 -13.94 -3.01 1.78
CA ILE A 213 -14.72 -2.97 3.02
C ILE A 213 -13.88 -3.52 4.15
N ARG A 214 -13.80 -2.79 5.27
CA ARG A 214 -12.98 -3.16 6.42
C ARG A 214 -13.43 -2.45 7.70
N THR A 215 -13.04 -2.99 8.86
CA THR A 215 -13.28 -2.32 10.14
C THR A 215 -12.29 -1.17 10.36
N TRP A 216 -12.57 -0.33 11.38
CA TRP A 216 -11.66 0.73 11.82
C TRP A 216 -10.28 0.19 12.23
N ASP A 217 -10.20 -0.96 12.91
CA ASP A 217 -8.93 -1.57 13.31
C ASP A 217 -8.14 -2.07 12.09
N MET A 218 -8.82 -2.74 11.14
CA MET A 218 -8.22 -3.15 9.88
C MET A 218 -7.77 -1.93 9.07
N HIS A 219 -8.52 -0.81 9.13
CA HIS A 219 -8.14 0.43 8.46
C HIS A 219 -6.86 1.01 9.03
N ARG A 220 -6.77 1.13 10.36
CA ARG A 220 -5.56 1.59 11.04
C ARG A 220 -4.35 0.71 10.71
N THR A 221 -4.53 -0.61 10.77
CA THR A 221 -3.47 -1.57 10.41
C THR A 221 -3.06 -1.43 8.94
N ALA A 222 -4.00 -1.21 8.02
CA ALA A 222 -3.71 -1.07 6.59
C ALA A 222 -3.01 0.24 6.23
N GLU A 223 -3.21 1.33 6.98
CA GLU A 223 -2.58 2.63 6.72
C GLU A 223 -1.24 2.79 7.44
N TYR A 224 -1.16 2.35 8.70
CA TYR A 224 0.00 2.60 9.57
C TYR A 224 0.83 1.34 9.88
N GLY A 225 0.37 0.16 9.45
CA GLY A 225 1.09 -1.09 9.63
C GLY A 225 1.46 -1.35 11.09
N ILE A 226 2.72 -1.71 11.32
CA ILE A 226 3.25 -1.99 12.66
C ILE A 226 3.11 -0.78 13.61
N ALA A 227 3.16 0.45 13.09
CA ALA A 227 3.05 1.66 13.89
C ALA A 227 1.65 1.85 14.52
N ALA A 228 0.60 1.29 13.92
CA ALA A 228 -0.77 1.34 14.48
C ALA A 228 -0.88 0.70 15.87
N HIS A 229 -0.05 -0.30 16.15
CA HIS A 229 -0.09 -1.06 17.39
C HIS A 229 0.75 -0.47 18.52
N TRP A 230 1.67 0.47 18.22
CA TRP A 230 2.53 1.05 19.25
C TRP A 230 1.80 1.96 20.23
N LYS A 231 0.83 2.73 19.75
CA LYS A 231 0.06 3.63 20.60
C LYS A 231 -0.77 2.89 21.66
N TYR A 232 -1.12 1.62 21.37
CA TYR A 232 -1.96 0.81 22.26
C TYR A 232 -1.15 -0.01 23.29
N LYS A 233 0.16 -0.23 23.06
CA LYS A 233 1.00 -1.16 23.84
C LYS A 233 1.98 -0.51 24.83
N LEU A 234 2.03 0.80 24.91
CA LEU A 234 2.75 1.49 26.01
C LEU A 234 2.13 1.21 27.39
N GLY A 235 1.00 0.51 27.45
CA GLY A 235 0.26 0.22 28.67
C GLY A 235 0.09 -1.24 29.11
N LYS A 236 0.21 -2.28 28.26
CA LYS A 236 0.04 -3.68 28.69
C LYS A 236 0.68 -4.69 27.71
N GLY A 237 1.47 -5.59 28.26
CA GLY A 237 2.24 -6.67 27.65
C GLY A 237 1.69 -7.33 26.39
N GLY A 238 2.46 -7.29 25.36
CA GLY A 238 2.16 -7.90 24.07
C GLY A 238 3.41 -7.98 23.20
N LYS A 239 4.49 -8.62 23.68
CA LYS A 239 5.68 -8.94 22.88
C LYS A 239 5.36 -9.82 21.67
N ASP A 240 4.52 -10.84 21.84
CA ASP A 240 4.32 -11.91 20.84
C ASP A 240 3.85 -11.45 19.46
N SER A 241 3.04 -10.39 19.35
CA SER A 241 2.50 -9.97 18.04
C SER A 241 3.45 -9.09 17.23
N ILE A 242 4.45 -8.46 17.87
CA ILE A 242 5.49 -7.69 17.17
C ILE A 242 6.59 -8.65 16.75
N ASP A 243 6.95 -9.61 17.59
CA ASP A 243 7.99 -10.60 17.31
C ASP A 243 7.61 -11.47 16.10
N ASN A 244 6.36 -11.93 15.99
CA ASN A 244 5.89 -12.65 14.79
C ASN A 244 5.92 -11.80 13.50
N ARG A 245 5.76 -10.46 13.61
CA ARG A 245 5.86 -9.54 12.45
C ARG A 245 7.28 -9.26 12.03
N LEU A 246 8.23 -9.48 12.92
CA LEU A 246 9.67 -9.29 12.69
C LEU A 246 10.39 -10.62 12.39
N GLU A 247 9.70 -11.76 12.45
CA GLU A 247 10.27 -13.09 12.16
C GLU A 247 10.96 -13.14 10.80
N TRP A 248 10.45 -12.39 9.80
CA TRP A 248 11.11 -12.30 8.51
C TRP A 248 12.47 -11.60 8.58
N ILE A 249 12.70 -10.69 9.53
CA ILE A 249 13.99 -10.05 9.78
C ILE A 249 14.97 -11.09 10.33
N HIS A 250 14.53 -11.91 11.30
CA HIS A 250 15.34 -13.00 11.82
C HIS A 250 15.74 -13.98 10.72
N LYS A 251 14.78 -14.43 9.92
CA LYS A 251 15.04 -15.31 8.76
C LYS A 251 15.99 -14.69 7.74
N MET A 252 15.91 -13.37 7.51
CA MET A 252 16.82 -12.68 6.60
C MET A 252 18.22 -12.56 7.18
N LEU A 253 18.36 -12.34 8.49
CA LEU A 253 19.68 -12.29 9.15
C LEU A 253 20.33 -13.66 9.16
N GLU A 254 19.58 -14.74 9.43
CA GLU A 254 20.07 -16.12 9.37
C GLU A 254 20.53 -16.52 7.97
N THR A 255 19.74 -16.18 6.94
CA THR A 255 20.15 -16.42 5.52
C THR A 255 21.21 -15.45 5.03
N GLY A 256 21.26 -14.23 5.55
CA GLY A 256 22.22 -13.18 5.19
C GLY A 256 23.61 -13.38 5.79
N GLU A 257 23.76 -14.17 6.87
CA GLU A 257 25.07 -14.58 7.38
C GLU A 257 25.83 -15.47 6.37
N ALA A 258 25.09 -16.16 5.48
CA ALA A 258 25.68 -16.97 4.41
C ALA A 258 25.89 -16.20 3.09
N SER A 259 25.35 -14.97 2.96
CA SER A 259 25.38 -14.20 1.70
C SER A 259 26.25 -12.97 1.83
N THR A 260 27.34 -12.94 1.08
CA THR A 260 28.29 -11.81 0.98
C THR A 260 27.86 -10.77 -0.07
N ASN A 261 26.76 -11.01 -0.82
CA ASN A 261 26.36 -10.20 -1.98
C ASN A 261 25.15 -9.32 -1.67
N ALA A 262 25.22 -8.02 -2.03
CA ALA A 262 24.14 -7.05 -1.89
C ALA A 262 22.88 -7.45 -2.69
N GLU A 263 23.03 -8.10 -3.86
CA GLU A 263 21.93 -8.53 -4.69
C GLU A 263 21.07 -9.60 -4.02
N ASP A 264 21.68 -10.55 -3.31
CA ASP A 264 20.95 -11.59 -2.58
C ASP A 264 20.18 -11.00 -1.39
N LEU A 265 20.76 -10.02 -0.68
CA LEU A 265 20.06 -9.29 0.38
C LEU A 265 18.83 -8.55 -0.18
N VAL A 266 18.98 -7.85 -1.30
CA VAL A 266 17.88 -7.15 -1.97
C VAL A 266 16.82 -8.12 -2.49
N ARG A 267 17.22 -9.29 -3.00
CA ARG A 267 16.31 -10.34 -3.47
C ARG A 267 15.45 -10.90 -2.33
N ASN A 268 16.02 -11.06 -1.15
CA ASN A 268 15.31 -11.54 0.04
C ASN A 268 14.37 -10.48 0.66
N ILE A 269 14.57 -9.19 0.35
CA ILE A 269 13.67 -8.10 0.75
C ILE A 269 12.41 -8.06 -0.14
N LYS A 270 12.50 -8.42 -1.39
CA LYS A 270 11.37 -8.42 -2.35
C LYS A 270 10.46 -9.62 -2.13
#